data_387813d7a48431ae0e31a8d9311ddaf6
#
_entry.id   387813d7a48431ae0e31a8d9311ddaf6
#
_cell.length_a   1.000
_cell.length_b   1.000
_cell.length_c   1.000
_cell.angle_alpha   90.00
_cell.angle_beta   90.00
_cell.angle_gamma   90.00
#
_symmetry.space_group_name_H-M   'P 1'
#
loop_
_entity.id
_entity.type
_entity.pdbx_description
1 polymer ?
#
loop_
_entity_poly.entity_id
_entity_poly.type
_entity_poly.pdbx_seq_one_letter_code
_entity_poly.pdbx_strand_id
1 'polypeptide(L)'
;VSTPDLTAQEWLSAESSKAVIAALEVAGGQDCARYVGGCVRNAILGAPVDDVDIATQLLPNEVLAALKQAKIRAVPTGIEHGTITAVVQGRPYEITTLRRDVETDGRRAVVAFTKDWAEDAARRDFHLNALYASGTGQIFDPTGYGLDDALAGRIAFVGEAEQRIREDYLRILRFYRFWAWYGRGPVDAAGHAACSALAQGVANLSAERISKELLKLLAAPDPVPAVDAMMDAGVLGVLLPELETSLFGAVAGISGDPLLRLAALLPRDQTVATEEAKRLRLSNHQRDRWLAAIIPLPSDLNAKQAREVIWQAGAQAFADRSILAEAGSPQLAPYAALREMARDWVPPPMPVGGRDLADLGIKAGPMTGQILKAFQASWIADDFPAHGHHERLAQAIRQIVPAGNG
;
A
#
# COMPACT_ATOMS: atom_id res chain seq x y z
N VAL A 1 31.83 2.99 -12.04
CA VAL A 1 31.17 2.05 -11.13
C VAL A 1 31.13 0.69 -11.82
N SER A 2 31.53 -0.41 -11.15
CA SER A 2 31.47 -1.75 -11.73
C SER A 2 30.00 -2.15 -11.96
N THR A 3 29.71 -2.74 -13.12
CA THR A 3 28.35 -3.26 -13.41
C THR A 3 28.00 -4.33 -12.36
N PRO A 4 26.81 -4.23 -11.72
CA PRO A 4 26.38 -5.22 -10.73
C PRO A 4 26.26 -6.61 -11.35
N ASP A 5 26.71 -7.63 -10.61
CA ASP A 5 26.58 -9.03 -11.01
C ASP A 5 25.20 -9.57 -10.59
N LEU A 6 24.35 -9.91 -11.55
CA LEU A 6 23.05 -10.48 -11.29
C LEU A 6 23.03 -12.02 -11.19
N THR A 7 24.14 -12.69 -11.43
CA THR A 7 24.19 -14.17 -11.47
C THR A 7 23.87 -14.83 -10.14
N ALA A 8 24.11 -14.11 -9.02
CA ALA A 8 23.77 -14.55 -7.66
C ALA A 8 22.28 -14.40 -7.29
N GLN A 9 21.45 -13.81 -8.15
CA GLN A 9 20.04 -13.60 -7.86
C GLN A 9 19.25 -14.93 -7.95
N GLU A 10 18.53 -15.25 -6.87
CA GLU A 10 17.75 -16.49 -6.79
C GLU A 10 16.73 -16.64 -7.92
N TRP A 11 16.03 -15.55 -8.25
CA TRP A 11 15.02 -15.56 -9.32
C TRP A 11 15.64 -15.83 -10.70
N LEU A 12 16.88 -15.41 -10.95
CA LEU A 12 17.60 -15.67 -12.22
C LEU A 12 18.07 -17.13 -12.30
N SER A 13 18.55 -17.68 -11.20
CA SER A 13 19.07 -19.04 -11.10
C SER A 13 18.00 -20.12 -10.99
N ALA A 14 16.75 -19.74 -10.64
CA ALA A 14 15.63 -20.66 -10.46
C ALA A 14 15.32 -21.46 -11.72
N GLU A 15 15.12 -22.77 -11.58
CA GLU A 15 14.79 -23.65 -12.71
C GLU A 15 13.50 -23.23 -13.43
N SER A 16 12.52 -22.68 -12.71
CA SER A 16 11.28 -22.16 -13.28
C SER A 16 11.52 -20.95 -14.20
N SER A 17 12.39 -20.02 -13.82
CA SER A 17 12.75 -18.86 -14.64
C SER A 17 13.52 -19.27 -15.89
N LYS A 18 14.53 -20.16 -15.71
CA LYS A 18 15.31 -20.73 -16.82
C LYS A 18 14.43 -21.46 -17.82
N ALA A 19 13.46 -22.24 -17.35
CA ALA A 19 12.54 -22.98 -18.22
C ALA A 19 11.71 -22.04 -19.10
N VAL A 20 11.24 -20.89 -18.55
CA VAL A 20 10.48 -19.90 -19.33
C VAL A 20 11.36 -19.24 -20.38
N ILE A 21 12.55 -18.73 -19.99
CA ILE A 21 13.49 -18.11 -20.95
C ILE A 21 13.88 -19.09 -22.06
N ALA A 22 14.28 -20.32 -21.69
CA ALA A 22 14.66 -21.34 -22.67
C ALA A 22 13.54 -21.68 -23.65
N ALA A 23 12.28 -21.75 -23.17
CA ALA A 23 11.12 -22.00 -24.05
C ALA A 23 10.95 -20.88 -25.10
N LEU A 24 11.15 -19.62 -24.70
CA LEU A 24 11.05 -18.46 -25.58
C LEU A 24 12.23 -18.44 -26.60
N GLU A 25 13.45 -18.67 -26.10
CA GLU A 25 14.67 -18.67 -26.95
C GLU A 25 14.71 -19.80 -27.96
N VAL A 26 14.13 -20.96 -27.67
CA VAL A 26 13.96 -22.05 -28.67
C VAL A 26 13.10 -21.59 -29.84
N ALA A 27 12.09 -20.74 -29.59
CA ALA A 27 11.20 -20.25 -30.65
C ALA A 27 11.72 -18.99 -31.35
N GLY A 28 12.37 -18.07 -30.64
CA GLY A 28 12.75 -16.75 -31.14
C GLY A 28 14.25 -16.53 -31.36
N GLY A 29 15.08 -17.49 -30.96
CA GLY A 29 16.54 -17.36 -30.96
C GLY A 29 17.08 -16.78 -29.64
N GLN A 30 18.39 -16.85 -29.48
CA GLN A 30 19.09 -16.35 -28.27
C GLN A 30 18.80 -14.88 -28.03
N ASP A 31 18.62 -14.52 -26.76
CA ASP A 31 18.33 -13.16 -26.27
C ASP A 31 17.04 -12.53 -26.82
N CYS A 32 16.13 -13.31 -27.46
CA CYS A 32 14.82 -12.81 -27.87
C CYS A 32 13.88 -12.51 -26.69
N ALA A 33 14.22 -12.98 -25.50
CA ALA A 33 13.52 -12.73 -24.26
C ALA A 33 14.49 -12.25 -23.17
N ARG A 34 14.09 -11.24 -22.41
CA ARG A 34 14.90 -10.65 -21.33
C ARG A 34 14.02 -10.33 -20.14
N TYR A 35 14.55 -10.48 -18.96
CA TYR A 35 13.93 -9.92 -17.75
C TYR A 35 13.91 -8.40 -17.82
N VAL A 36 12.91 -7.75 -17.21
CA VAL A 36 12.74 -6.31 -17.40
C VAL A 36 12.14 -5.59 -16.19
N GLY A 37 12.45 -4.32 -16.05
CA GLY A 37 11.78 -3.41 -15.12
C GLY A 37 12.07 -3.70 -13.65
N GLY A 38 11.02 -4.03 -12.88
CA GLY A 38 11.10 -4.14 -11.42
C GLY A 38 12.15 -5.13 -10.91
N CYS A 39 12.19 -6.33 -11.46
CA CYS A 39 13.13 -7.37 -11.03
C CYS A 39 14.58 -6.99 -11.31
N VAL A 40 14.88 -6.42 -12.48
CA VAL A 40 16.24 -5.99 -12.85
C VAL A 40 16.68 -4.81 -11.99
N ARG A 41 15.84 -3.78 -11.87
CA ARG A 41 16.13 -2.62 -11.01
C ARG A 41 16.38 -3.03 -9.56
N ASN A 42 15.48 -3.83 -8.97
CA ASN A 42 15.60 -4.24 -7.58
C ASN A 42 16.87 -5.08 -7.36
N ALA A 43 17.21 -5.97 -8.28
CA ALA A 43 18.42 -6.76 -8.21
C ALA A 43 19.70 -5.87 -8.24
N ILE A 44 19.71 -4.84 -9.11
CA ILE A 44 20.81 -3.85 -9.17
C ILE A 44 20.94 -3.08 -7.85
N LEU A 45 19.80 -2.76 -7.22
CA LEU A 45 19.76 -1.98 -5.97
C LEU A 45 19.91 -2.84 -4.70
N GLY A 46 19.99 -4.17 -4.82
CA GLY A 46 20.00 -5.08 -3.67
C GLY A 46 18.68 -5.10 -2.89
N ALA A 47 17.56 -4.72 -3.54
CA ALA A 47 16.22 -4.74 -2.97
C ALA A 47 15.53 -6.09 -3.27
N PRO A 48 14.53 -6.51 -2.46
CA PRO A 48 13.76 -7.73 -2.71
C PRO A 48 13.08 -7.72 -4.08
N VAL A 49 13.03 -8.90 -4.72
CA VAL A 49 12.36 -9.13 -5.99
C VAL A 49 11.18 -10.08 -5.77
N ASP A 50 9.97 -9.55 -5.87
CA ASP A 50 8.73 -10.32 -5.67
C ASP A 50 8.19 -10.85 -6.99
N ASP A 51 8.10 -9.98 -8.01
CA ASP A 51 7.55 -10.27 -9.33
C ASP A 51 8.66 -10.29 -10.38
N VAL A 52 8.60 -11.24 -11.31
CA VAL A 52 9.58 -11.39 -12.39
C VAL A 52 8.87 -11.19 -13.72
N ASP A 53 9.14 -10.04 -14.36
CA ASP A 53 8.61 -9.67 -15.65
C ASP A 53 9.61 -9.98 -16.76
N ILE A 54 9.10 -10.46 -17.90
CA ILE A 54 9.89 -10.79 -19.09
C ILE A 54 9.35 -9.99 -20.29
N ALA A 55 10.25 -9.34 -21.00
CA ALA A 55 9.97 -8.72 -22.28
C ALA A 55 10.48 -9.65 -23.41
N THR A 56 9.76 -9.73 -24.53
CA THR A 56 10.16 -10.60 -25.65
C THR A 56 9.86 -9.98 -27.02
N GLN A 57 10.69 -10.33 -28.00
CA GLN A 57 10.48 -10.00 -29.42
C GLN A 57 9.41 -10.88 -30.08
N LEU A 58 8.99 -11.98 -29.43
CA LEU A 58 7.95 -12.86 -29.90
C LEU A 58 6.57 -12.19 -29.83
N LEU A 59 5.74 -12.38 -30.83
CA LEU A 59 4.34 -11.99 -30.80
C LEU A 59 3.54 -12.86 -29.80
N PRO A 60 2.40 -12.40 -29.26
CA PRO A 60 1.64 -13.14 -28.25
C PRO A 60 1.28 -14.57 -28.66
N ASN A 61 0.93 -14.79 -29.92
CA ASN A 61 0.63 -16.14 -30.43
C ASN A 61 1.88 -17.02 -30.51
N GLU A 62 3.05 -16.44 -30.81
CA GLU A 62 4.33 -17.17 -30.81
C GLU A 62 4.74 -17.54 -29.38
N VAL A 63 4.52 -16.65 -28.42
CA VAL A 63 4.72 -16.91 -26.96
C VAL A 63 3.85 -18.09 -26.53
N LEU A 64 2.55 -18.09 -26.87
CA LEU A 64 1.64 -19.19 -26.53
C LEU A 64 2.08 -20.51 -27.14
N ALA A 65 2.54 -20.50 -28.41
CA ALA A 65 3.05 -21.70 -29.10
C ALA A 65 4.33 -22.22 -28.44
N ALA A 66 5.28 -21.34 -28.09
CA ALA A 66 6.54 -21.69 -27.43
C ALA A 66 6.29 -22.34 -26.05
N LEU A 67 5.44 -21.72 -25.23
CA LEU A 67 5.10 -22.24 -23.92
C LEU A 67 4.36 -23.58 -24.00
N LYS A 68 3.44 -23.74 -24.96
CA LYS A 68 2.74 -25.00 -25.21
C LYS A 68 3.72 -26.13 -25.62
N GLN A 69 4.67 -25.83 -26.49
CA GLN A 69 5.71 -26.79 -26.89
C GLN A 69 6.58 -27.22 -25.71
N ALA A 70 6.91 -26.29 -24.81
CA ALA A 70 7.66 -26.56 -23.60
C ALA A 70 6.80 -27.19 -22.48
N LYS A 71 5.50 -27.44 -22.69
CA LYS A 71 4.53 -27.94 -21.71
C LYS A 71 4.39 -27.03 -20.48
N ILE A 72 4.57 -25.73 -20.68
CA ILE A 72 4.37 -24.71 -19.66
C ILE A 72 2.93 -24.18 -19.76
N ARG A 73 2.23 -24.11 -18.63
CA ARG A 73 0.89 -23.53 -18.57
C ARG A 73 0.95 -22.03 -18.88
N ALA A 74 0.15 -21.58 -19.84
CA ALA A 74 0.03 -20.19 -20.24
C ALA A 74 -1.40 -19.69 -20.06
N VAL A 75 -1.55 -18.46 -19.56
CA VAL A 75 -2.84 -17.77 -19.37
C VAL A 75 -2.76 -16.43 -20.11
N PRO A 76 -3.65 -16.14 -21.06
CA PRO A 76 -3.69 -14.86 -21.76
C PRO A 76 -4.34 -13.80 -20.85
N THR A 77 -3.54 -13.14 -20.04
CA THR A 77 -4.01 -12.15 -19.05
C THR A 77 -4.23 -10.75 -19.63
N GLY A 78 -3.69 -10.47 -20.82
CA GLY A 78 -3.80 -9.17 -21.50
C GLY A 78 -3.30 -9.27 -22.95
N ILE A 79 -3.86 -10.18 -23.73
CA ILE A 79 -3.39 -10.48 -25.08
C ILE A 79 -3.47 -9.28 -26.04
N GLU A 80 -4.48 -8.43 -25.87
CA GLU A 80 -4.61 -7.17 -26.61
C GLU A 80 -3.48 -6.17 -26.32
N HIS A 81 -2.84 -6.30 -25.16
CA HIS A 81 -1.68 -5.50 -24.75
C HIS A 81 -0.36 -6.26 -24.92
N GLY A 82 -0.40 -7.47 -25.46
CA GLY A 82 0.78 -8.30 -25.70
C GLY A 82 1.24 -9.09 -24.49
N THR A 83 0.42 -9.23 -23.44
CA THR A 83 0.82 -9.88 -22.18
C THR A 83 0.23 -11.27 -22.03
N ILE A 84 1.10 -12.25 -21.74
CA ILE A 84 0.80 -13.64 -21.43
C ILE A 84 1.43 -13.99 -20.08
N THR A 85 0.71 -14.66 -19.20
CA THR A 85 1.28 -15.16 -17.94
C THR A 85 1.62 -16.64 -18.08
N ALA A 86 2.90 -16.98 -17.99
CA ALA A 86 3.36 -18.36 -17.82
C ALA A 86 3.31 -18.75 -16.34
N VAL A 87 2.91 -20.00 -16.06
CA VAL A 87 2.88 -20.52 -14.68
C VAL A 87 3.74 -21.77 -14.60
N VAL A 88 4.85 -21.69 -13.85
CA VAL A 88 5.80 -22.80 -13.65
C VAL A 88 5.96 -23.05 -12.15
N GLN A 89 5.70 -24.28 -11.72
CA GLN A 89 5.79 -24.67 -10.30
C GLN A 89 4.99 -23.74 -9.35
N GLY A 90 3.81 -23.25 -9.82
CA GLY A 90 2.97 -22.33 -9.07
C GLY A 90 3.42 -20.87 -9.09
N ARG A 91 4.56 -20.54 -9.67
CA ARG A 91 5.06 -19.16 -9.83
C ARG A 91 4.57 -18.55 -11.15
N PRO A 92 3.96 -17.36 -11.15
CA PRO A 92 3.61 -16.64 -12.37
C PRO A 92 4.81 -15.87 -12.91
N TYR A 93 4.90 -15.81 -14.24
CA TYR A 93 5.85 -14.99 -14.99
C TYR A 93 5.06 -14.19 -16.02
N GLU A 94 5.08 -12.89 -15.93
CA GLU A 94 4.42 -12.02 -16.89
C GLU A 94 5.33 -11.78 -18.10
N ILE A 95 4.90 -12.25 -19.28
CA ILE A 95 5.65 -12.16 -20.53
C ILE A 95 4.95 -11.15 -21.42
N THR A 96 5.62 -10.05 -21.73
CA THR A 96 5.07 -8.98 -22.57
C THR A 96 5.87 -8.84 -23.86
N THR A 97 5.19 -8.90 -25.00
CA THR A 97 5.77 -8.61 -26.31
C THR A 97 6.27 -7.17 -26.35
N LEU A 98 7.46 -6.93 -26.90
CA LEU A 98 7.99 -5.59 -27.12
C LEU A 98 7.00 -4.77 -27.94
N ARG A 99 6.79 -3.51 -27.55
CA ARG A 99 5.82 -2.64 -28.19
C ARG A 99 6.29 -1.19 -28.20
N ARG A 100 5.76 -0.43 -29.15
CA ARG A 100 5.85 1.03 -29.19
C ARG A 100 4.46 1.62 -29.12
N ASP A 101 4.33 2.79 -28.52
CA ASP A 101 3.08 3.52 -28.47
C ASP A 101 2.90 4.26 -29.81
N VAL A 102 1.78 4.05 -30.51
CA VAL A 102 1.48 4.67 -31.81
C VAL A 102 0.64 5.94 -31.61
N GLU A 103 -0.37 5.84 -30.74
CA GLU A 103 -1.21 6.96 -30.29
C GLU A 103 -1.52 6.76 -28.81
N THR A 104 -1.38 7.81 -28.03
CA THR A 104 -1.72 7.80 -26.61
C THR A 104 -2.84 8.80 -26.36
N ASP A 105 -4.02 8.30 -25.98
CA ASP A 105 -5.11 9.10 -25.44
C ASP A 105 -5.30 8.71 -23.95
N GLY A 106 -4.45 9.28 -23.12
CA GLY A 106 -4.46 9.17 -21.66
C GLY A 106 -4.48 7.76 -21.08
N ARG A 107 -5.42 6.91 -21.42
CA ARG A 107 -5.60 5.55 -20.84
C ARG A 107 -5.49 4.42 -21.86
N ARG A 108 -5.65 4.70 -23.15
CA ARG A 108 -5.62 3.72 -24.23
C ARG A 108 -4.52 4.08 -25.23
N ALA A 109 -3.36 3.46 -25.06
CA ALA A 109 -2.36 3.46 -26.11
C ALA A 109 -2.77 2.44 -27.18
N VAL A 110 -2.89 2.86 -28.43
CA VAL A 110 -2.85 1.93 -29.55
C VAL A 110 -1.40 1.48 -29.65
N VAL A 111 -1.15 0.22 -29.27
CA VAL A 111 0.20 -0.34 -29.27
C VAL A 111 0.48 -1.04 -30.59
N ALA A 112 1.65 -0.80 -31.17
CA ALA A 112 2.20 -1.63 -32.22
C ALA A 112 3.34 -2.48 -31.65
N PHE A 113 3.36 -3.76 -31.96
CA PHE A 113 4.46 -4.63 -31.57
C PHE A 113 5.72 -4.27 -32.36
N THR A 114 6.86 -4.40 -31.72
CA THR A 114 8.18 -4.14 -32.28
C THR A 114 9.15 -5.27 -31.94
N LYS A 115 10.27 -5.32 -32.62
CA LYS A 115 11.41 -6.16 -32.26
C LYS A 115 12.58 -5.34 -31.73
N ASP A 116 12.43 -4.02 -31.68
CA ASP A 116 13.46 -3.11 -31.23
C ASP A 116 13.37 -2.85 -29.72
N TRP A 117 14.41 -3.23 -28.98
CA TRP A 117 14.53 -3.01 -27.53
C TRP A 117 14.58 -1.53 -27.16
N ALA A 118 15.15 -0.68 -28.04
CA ALA A 118 15.22 0.74 -27.79
C ALA A 118 13.83 1.41 -27.89
N GLU A 119 13.00 0.99 -28.83
CA GLU A 119 11.61 1.46 -28.94
C GLU A 119 10.79 1.07 -27.69
N ASP A 120 10.94 -0.18 -27.19
CA ASP A 120 10.24 -0.59 -25.95
C ASP A 120 10.77 0.15 -24.72
N ALA A 121 12.07 0.39 -24.63
CA ALA A 121 12.66 1.19 -23.55
C ALA A 121 12.19 2.64 -23.58
N ALA A 122 12.11 3.24 -24.76
CA ALA A 122 11.72 4.66 -24.94
C ALA A 122 10.29 4.96 -24.50
N ARG A 123 9.36 3.98 -24.50
CA ARG A 123 7.99 4.19 -23.99
C ARG A 123 7.84 4.03 -22.50
N ARG A 124 8.87 3.56 -21.76
CA ARG A 124 8.80 3.36 -20.31
C ARG A 124 8.82 4.70 -19.58
N ASP A 125 8.43 4.68 -18.32
CA ASP A 125 8.31 5.90 -17.51
C ASP A 125 9.68 6.49 -17.12
N PHE A 126 10.54 5.68 -16.49
CA PHE A 126 11.82 6.13 -15.92
C PHE A 126 12.97 5.27 -16.44
N HIS A 127 14.17 5.88 -16.57
CA HIS A 127 15.37 5.20 -17.04
C HIS A 127 15.67 3.92 -16.24
N LEU A 128 15.57 3.97 -14.89
CA LEU A 128 15.82 2.80 -14.02
C LEU A 128 14.82 1.64 -14.20
N ASN A 129 13.67 1.89 -14.84
CA ASN A 129 12.67 0.88 -15.18
C ASN A 129 12.81 0.38 -16.63
N ALA A 130 13.70 0.98 -17.41
CA ALA A 130 13.99 0.62 -18.79
C ALA A 130 15.26 -0.25 -18.91
N LEU A 131 15.63 -0.93 -17.84
CA LEU A 131 16.72 -1.89 -17.77
C LEU A 131 16.23 -3.29 -18.04
N TYR A 132 17.05 -4.06 -18.78
CA TYR A 132 16.78 -5.45 -19.12
C TYR A 132 17.96 -6.33 -18.69
N ALA A 133 17.70 -7.63 -18.49
CA ALA A 133 18.76 -8.62 -18.23
C ALA A 133 18.49 -9.89 -19.05
N SER A 134 19.54 -10.48 -19.63
CA SER A 134 19.45 -11.79 -20.29
C SER A 134 19.23 -12.92 -19.28
N GLY A 135 18.95 -14.12 -19.80
CA GLY A 135 18.91 -15.35 -19.00
C GLY A 135 20.21 -15.66 -18.27
N THR A 136 21.35 -15.08 -18.70
CA THR A 136 22.66 -15.22 -18.05
C THR A 136 23.00 -14.10 -17.08
N GLY A 137 22.10 -13.11 -16.91
CA GLY A 137 22.32 -11.97 -15.99
C GLY A 137 23.07 -10.79 -16.61
N GLN A 138 23.34 -10.80 -17.92
CA GLN A 138 23.91 -9.63 -18.61
C GLN A 138 22.89 -8.50 -18.64
N ILE A 139 23.29 -7.31 -18.17
CA ILE A 139 22.44 -6.11 -18.14
C ILE A 139 22.51 -5.39 -19.49
N PHE A 140 21.36 -4.97 -19.99
CA PHE A 140 21.19 -4.13 -21.17
C PHE A 140 20.47 -2.84 -20.79
N ASP A 141 21.02 -1.73 -21.20
CA ASP A 141 20.49 -0.39 -20.97
C ASP A 141 20.31 0.35 -22.31
N PRO A 142 19.18 0.16 -22.98
CA PRO A 142 18.95 0.80 -24.27
C PRO A 142 18.84 2.33 -24.20
N THR A 143 18.55 2.87 -23.02
CA THR A 143 18.48 4.33 -22.82
C THR A 143 19.84 4.97 -22.60
N GLY A 144 20.83 4.19 -22.17
CA GLY A 144 22.19 4.63 -21.82
C GLY A 144 22.30 5.38 -20.50
N TYR A 145 21.20 5.55 -19.77
CA TYR A 145 21.14 6.27 -18.48
C TYR A 145 20.59 5.44 -17.33
N GLY A 146 19.93 4.32 -17.62
CA GLY A 146 19.19 3.55 -16.63
C GLY A 146 20.04 2.96 -15.53
N LEU A 147 21.23 2.43 -15.87
CA LEU A 147 22.13 1.85 -14.89
C LEU A 147 22.73 2.92 -13.98
N ASP A 148 23.22 4.02 -14.54
CA ASP A 148 23.79 5.13 -13.78
C ASP A 148 22.73 5.79 -12.89
N ASP A 149 21.51 6.00 -13.39
CA ASP A 149 20.41 6.54 -12.62
C ASP A 149 20.01 5.61 -11.46
N ALA A 150 19.92 4.31 -11.72
CA ALA A 150 19.64 3.33 -10.67
C ALA A 150 20.70 3.36 -9.57
N LEU A 151 21.98 3.32 -9.94
CA LEU A 151 23.10 3.33 -8.97
C LEU A 151 23.21 4.65 -8.22
N ALA A 152 22.90 5.79 -8.86
CA ALA A 152 22.85 7.09 -8.21
C ALA A 152 21.59 7.33 -7.38
N GLY A 153 20.53 6.52 -7.56
CA GLY A 153 19.21 6.76 -6.97
C GLY A 153 18.49 7.95 -7.58
N ARG A 154 18.78 8.27 -8.86
CA ARG A 154 18.11 9.32 -9.60
C ARG A 154 16.86 8.78 -10.28
N ILE A 155 15.74 9.45 -10.11
CA ILE A 155 14.49 9.11 -10.77
C ILE A 155 14.27 10.13 -11.89
N ALA A 156 14.65 9.76 -13.10
CA ALA A 156 14.51 10.62 -14.29
C ALA A 156 13.60 9.95 -15.33
N PHE A 157 12.79 10.76 -16.00
CA PHE A 157 11.93 10.29 -17.07
C PHE A 157 12.74 9.86 -18.30
N VAL A 158 12.24 8.85 -19.01
CA VAL A 158 12.78 8.51 -20.34
C VAL A 158 12.29 9.54 -21.34
N GLY A 159 13.20 10.29 -21.97
CA GLY A 159 12.87 11.37 -22.88
C GLY A 159 12.34 12.63 -22.18
N GLU A 160 11.49 13.39 -22.84
CA GLU A 160 10.97 14.66 -22.33
C GLU A 160 9.90 14.45 -21.27
N ALA A 161 10.14 14.92 -20.04
CA ALA A 161 9.30 14.69 -18.89
C ALA A 161 7.84 15.15 -19.08
N GLU A 162 7.64 16.37 -19.60
CA GLU A 162 6.30 16.88 -19.85
C GLU A 162 5.53 16.03 -20.88
N GLN A 163 6.19 15.61 -21.96
CA GLN A 163 5.56 14.75 -22.95
C GLN A 163 5.13 13.43 -22.30
N ARG A 164 6.01 12.81 -21.50
CA ARG A 164 5.73 11.55 -20.81
C ARG A 164 4.56 11.67 -19.82
N ILE A 165 4.46 12.80 -19.12
CA ILE A 165 3.35 13.07 -18.20
C ILE A 165 2.03 13.26 -18.97
N ARG A 166 2.04 13.98 -20.11
CA ARG A 166 0.82 14.18 -20.92
C ARG A 166 0.25 12.89 -21.50
N GLU A 167 1.08 11.89 -21.76
CA GLU A 167 0.63 10.56 -22.18
C GLU A 167 -0.12 9.82 -21.08
N ASP A 168 0.29 9.98 -19.80
CA ASP A 168 -0.40 9.42 -18.63
C ASP A 168 -0.03 10.22 -17.37
N TYR A 169 -0.96 11.03 -16.88
CA TYR A 169 -0.78 11.85 -15.69
C TYR A 169 -0.48 11.04 -14.42
N LEU A 170 -0.73 9.72 -14.41
CA LEU A 170 -0.32 8.86 -13.28
C LEU A 170 1.19 8.85 -13.08
N ARG A 171 1.95 9.16 -14.12
CA ARG A 171 3.42 9.23 -14.04
C ARG A 171 3.90 10.30 -13.06
N ILE A 172 3.08 11.33 -12.77
CA ILE A 172 3.37 12.30 -11.69
C ILE A 172 3.42 11.58 -10.33
N LEU A 173 2.39 10.82 -9.99
CA LEU A 173 2.35 10.07 -8.72
C LEU A 173 3.43 8.99 -8.67
N ARG A 174 3.68 8.33 -9.80
CA ARG A 174 4.75 7.34 -9.93
C ARG A 174 6.12 7.94 -9.71
N PHE A 175 6.40 9.16 -10.23
CA PHE A 175 7.65 9.88 -10.06
C PHE A 175 8.00 10.05 -8.58
N TYR A 176 7.09 10.64 -7.80
CA TYR A 176 7.30 10.84 -6.37
C TYR A 176 7.34 9.51 -5.60
N ARG A 177 6.51 8.53 -5.98
CA ARG A 177 6.55 7.20 -5.38
C ARG A 177 7.90 6.50 -5.62
N PHE A 178 8.40 6.52 -6.85
CA PHE A 178 9.70 5.94 -7.14
C PHE A 178 10.82 6.67 -6.40
N TRP A 179 10.73 7.98 -6.29
CA TRP A 179 11.70 8.75 -5.51
C TRP A 179 11.63 8.42 -4.01
N ALA A 180 10.45 8.26 -3.42
CA ALA A 180 10.30 7.84 -2.03
C ALA A 180 10.89 6.46 -1.73
N TRP A 181 10.87 5.54 -2.71
CA TRP A 181 11.36 4.17 -2.51
C TRP A 181 12.83 3.98 -2.90
N TYR A 182 13.29 4.64 -3.94
CA TYR A 182 14.59 4.36 -4.58
C TYR A 182 15.46 5.60 -4.70
N GLY A 183 14.93 6.79 -4.46
CA GLY A 183 15.63 8.05 -4.58
C GLY A 183 16.73 8.20 -3.55
N ARG A 184 17.87 8.78 -3.98
CA ARG A 184 18.95 9.20 -3.12
C ARG A 184 19.36 10.62 -3.52
N GLY A 185 19.51 11.49 -2.52
CA GLY A 185 19.77 12.90 -2.79
C GLY A 185 18.53 13.68 -3.25
N PRO A 186 18.73 14.85 -3.89
CA PRO A 186 17.62 15.73 -4.26
C PRO A 186 16.75 15.11 -5.37
N VAL A 187 15.49 15.56 -5.43
CA VAL A 187 14.58 15.21 -6.52
C VAL A 187 15.14 15.70 -7.86
N ASP A 188 14.93 14.95 -8.95
CA ASP A 188 15.33 15.38 -10.29
C ASP A 188 14.61 16.67 -10.68
N ALA A 189 15.36 17.74 -10.93
CA ALA A 189 14.80 19.08 -11.12
C ALA A 189 13.92 19.19 -12.35
N ALA A 190 14.28 18.53 -13.46
CA ALA A 190 13.50 18.54 -14.69
C ALA A 190 12.17 17.79 -14.52
N GLY A 191 12.22 16.60 -13.91
CA GLY A 191 11.04 15.81 -13.58
C GLY A 191 10.11 16.55 -12.62
N HIS A 192 10.65 17.15 -11.57
CA HIS A 192 9.87 17.92 -10.60
C HIS A 192 9.20 19.14 -11.23
N ALA A 193 9.91 19.93 -12.05
CA ALA A 193 9.35 21.06 -12.76
C ALA A 193 8.22 20.66 -13.71
N ALA A 194 8.38 19.55 -14.44
CA ALA A 194 7.34 19.02 -15.32
C ALA A 194 6.11 18.54 -14.52
N CYS A 195 6.31 17.88 -13.37
CA CYS A 195 5.23 17.49 -12.48
C CYS A 195 4.45 18.70 -11.94
N SER A 196 5.15 19.77 -11.56
CA SER A 196 4.53 21.03 -11.11
C SER A 196 3.73 21.70 -12.23
N ALA A 197 4.30 21.82 -13.43
CA ALA A 197 3.64 22.42 -14.58
C ALA A 197 2.34 21.69 -14.98
N LEU A 198 2.27 20.38 -14.75
CA LEU A 198 1.18 19.52 -15.16
C LEU A 198 0.34 18.97 -13.99
N ALA A 199 0.50 19.52 -12.78
CA ALA A 199 -0.13 19.02 -11.56
C ALA A 199 -1.66 18.87 -11.67
N GLN A 200 -2.35 19.80 -12.35
CA GLN A 200 -3.79 19.76 -12.54
C GLN A 200 -4.28 18.51 -13.30
N GLY A 201 -3.41 17.91 -14.10
CA GLY A 201 -3.73 16.71 -14.86
C GLY A 201 -4.08 15.49 -13.99
N VAL A 202 -3.62 15.44 -12.73
CA VAL A 202 -3.93 14.34 -11.81
C VAL A 202 -5.42 14.25 -11.45
N ALA A 203 -6.17 15.36 -11.58
CA ALA A 203 -7.61 15.39 -11.36
C ALA A 203 -8.38 14.51 -12.37
N ASN A 204 -7.81 14.22 -13.53
CA ASN A 204 -8.42 13.38 -14.57
C ASN A 204 -8.21 11.85 -14.33
N LEU A 205 -7.45 11.48 -13.32
CA LEU A 205 -7.17 10.08 -13.03
C LEU A 205 -8.32 9.41 -12.28
N SER A 206 -8.48 8.10 -12.49
CA SER A 206 -9.43 7.35 -11.66
C SER A 206 -8.95 7.25 -10.21
N ALA A 207 -9.89 7.30 -9.28
CA ALA A 207 -9.63 7.27 -7.85
C ALA A 207 -8.84 6.02 -7.42
N GLU A 208 -9.10 4.87 -8.05
CA GLU A 208 -8.40 3.61 -7.77
C GLU A 208 -6.91 3.67 -8.16
N ARG A 209 -6.60 4.36 -9.26
CA ARG A 209 -5.20 4.55 -9.67
C ARG A 209 -4.48 5.51 -8.73
N ILE A 210 -5.16 6.59 -8.33
CA ILE A 210 -4.64 7.56 -7.37
C ILE A 210 -4.36 6.87 -6.03
N SER A 211 -5.35 6.22 -5.42
CA SER A 211 -5.21 5.61 -4.10
C SER A 211 -4.14 4.53 -4.07
N LYS A 212 -4.04 3.71 -5.13
CA LYS A 212 -3.01 2.68 -5.24
C LYS A 212 -1.59 3.26 -5.25
N GLU A 213 -1.33 4.31 -6.02
CA GLU A 213 -0.01 4.95 -6.07
C GLU A 213 0.28 5.75 -4.79
N LEU A 214 -0.71 6.49 -4.27
CA LEU A 214 -0.56 7.26 -3.04
C LEU A 214 -0.27 6.36 -1.82
N LEU A 215 -1.03 5.29 -1.62
CA LEU A 215 -0.76 4.35 -0.52
C LEU A 215 0.59 3.66 -0.66
N LYS A 216 1.02 3.32 -1.89
CA LYS A 216 2.36 2.78 -2.14
C LYS A 216 3.47 3.79 -1.84
N LEU A 217 3.25 5.07 -2.13
CA LEU A 217 4.18 6.14 -1.77
C LEU A 217 4.28 6.26 -0.25
N LEU A 218 3.13 6.33 0.41
CA LEU A 218 3.07 6.48 1.87
C LEU A 218 3.62 5.25 2.62
N ALA A 219 3.69 4.08 1.99
CA ALA A 219 4.34 2.89 2.53
C ALA A 219 5.87 2.90 2.44
N ALA A 220 6.47 3.88 1.77
CA ALA A 220 7.92 3.99 1.67
C ALA A 220 8.58 4.12 3.07
N PRO A 221 9.85 3.68 3.22
CA PRO A 221 10.56 3.81 4.50
C PRO A 221 10.57 5.24 5.04
N ASP A 222 10.88 6.21 4.19
CA ASP A 222 10.77 7.65 4.48
C ASP A 222 10.01 8.36 3.36
N PRO A 223 8.68 8.59 3.51
CA PRO A 223 7.90 9.28 2.51
C PRO A 223 7.91 10.81 2.65
N VAL A 224 8.48 11.36 3.74
CA VAL A 224 8.38 12.80 4.07
C VAL A 224 8.95 13.67 2.95
N PRO A 225 10.19 13.44 2.44
CA PRO A 225 10.72 14.28 1.37
C PRO A 225 9.87 14.28 0.10
N ALA A 226 9.26 13.11 -0.22
CA ALA A 226 8.43 13.00 -1.42
C ALA A 226 7.09 13.73 -1.26
N VAL A 227 6.50 13.68 -0.07
CA VAL A 227 5.27 14.42 0.26
C VAL A 227 5.53 15.92 0.23
N ASP A 228 6.64 16.40 0.80
CA ASP A 228 7.03 17.81 0.76
C ASP A 228 7.22 18.29 -0.68
N ALA A 229 7.92 17.52 -1.53
CA ALA A 229 8.09 17.84 -2.93
C ALA A 229 6.75 17.83 -3.71
N MET A 230 5.82 16.94 -3.37
CA MET A 230 4.46 16.97 -3.96
C MET A 230 3.66 18.19 -3.53
N MET A 231 3.87 18.69 -2.31
CA MET A 231 3.28 19.94 -1.84
C MET A 231 3.84 21.13 -2.63
N ASP A 232 5.16 21.22 -2.74
CA ASP A 232 5.85 22.29 -3.49
C ASP A 232 5.41 22.33 -4.96
N ALA A 233 5.21 21.17 -5.56
CA ALA A 233 4.71 21.04 -6.94
C ALA A 233 3.21 21.30 -7.08
N GLY A 234 2.46 21.53 -5.99
CA GLY A 234 1.00 21.69 -6.01
C GLY A 234 0.20 20.43 -6.30
N VAL A 235 0.86 19.28 -6.46
CA VAL A 235 0.22 17.99 -6.78
C VAL A 235 -0.66 17.51 -5.62
N LEU A 236 -0.17 17.63 -4.40
CA LEU A 236 -0.86 17.10 -3.23
C LEU A 236 -2.17 17.88 -2.95
N GLY A 237 -2.19 19.19 -3.16
CA GLY A 237 -3.39 20.01 -3.02
C GLY A 237 -4.51 19.68 -4.04
N VAL A 238 -4.13 19.21 -5.24
CA VAL A 238 -5.12 18.70 -6.21
C VAL A 238 -5.67 17.34 -5.79
N LEU A 239 -4.81 16.49 -5.19
CA LEU A 239 -5.20 15.15 -4.74
C LEU A 239 -6.02 15.16 -3.46
N LEU A 240 -5.71 16.03 -2.52
CA LEU A 240 -6.29 16.12 -1.18
C LEU A 240 -6.70 17.57 -0.90
N PRO A 241 -7.90 18.01 -1.30
CA PRO A 241 -8.33 19.40 -1.13
C PRO A 241 -8.34 19.88 0.33
N GLU A 242 -8.64 18.98 1.26
CA GLU A 242 -8.67 19.25 2.71
C GLU A 242 -7.31 18.98 3.39
N LEU A 243 -6.19 19.17 2.66
CA LEU A 243 -4.85 18.84 3.11
C LEU A 243 -4.47 19.55 4.41
N GLU A 244 -4.02 18.76 5.40
CA GLU A 244 -3.44 19.20 6.66
C GLU A 244 -2.23 18.33 7.02
N THR A 245 -1.03 18.89 7.02
CA THR A 245 0.22 18.11 7.15
C THR A 245 0.88 18.18 8.53
N SER A 246 0.27 18.85 9.48
CA SER A 246 0.86 19.12 10.83
C SER A 246 1.29 17.86 11.57
N LEU A 247 0.63 16.73 11.37
CA LEU A 247 0.92 15.46 12.03
C LEU A 247 1.75 14.51 11.17
N PHE A 248 1.85 14.76 9.86
CA PHE A 248 2.37 13.77 8.92
C PHE A 248 3.80 13.30 9.25
N GLY A 249 4.72 14.25 9.45
CA GLY A 249 6.12 13.92 9.75
C GLY A 249 6.28 13.10 11.02
N ALA A 250 5.52 13.44 12.07
CA ALA A 250 5.53 12.70 13.33
C ALA A 250 4.95 11.29 13.17
N VAL A 251 3.81 11.13 12.47
CA VAL A 251 3.22 9.80 12.19
C VAL A 251 4.16 8.96 11.32
N ALA A 252 4.81 9.56 10.33
CA ALA A 252 5.77 8.86 9.46
C ALA A 252 6.97 8.31 10.25
N GLY A 253 7.41 9.02 11.30
CA GLY A 253 8.48 8.57 12.20
C GLY A 253 8.05 7.46 13.18
N ILE A 254 6.75 7.36 13.49
CA ILE A 254 6.22 6.37 14.46
C ILE A 254 5.74 5.10 13.75
N SER A 255 5.13 5.23 12.57
CA SER A 255 4.46 4.12 11.88
C SER A 255 4.77 4.07 10.40
N GLY A 256 5.00 2.85 9.88
CA GLY A 256 5.08 2.55 8.44
C GLY A 256 3.73 2.31 7.76
N ASP A 257 2.61 2.40 8.49
CA ASP A 257 1.29 2.10 7.96
C ASP A 257 0.80 3.21 7.01
N PRO A 258 0.57 2.92 5.72
CA PRO A 258 0.20 3.94 4.74
C PRO A 258 -1.17 4.56 4.99
N LEU A 259 -2.10 3.83 5.64
CA LEU A 259 -3.42 4.37 5.94
C LEU A 259 -3.37 5.40 7.07
N LEU A 260 -2.56 5.16 8.11
CA LEU A 260 -2.34 6.14 9.18
C LEU A 260 -1.59 7.37 8.68
N ARG A 261 -0.61 7.16 7.80
CA ARG A 261 0.11 8.25 7.13
C ARG A 261 -0.80 9.08 6.23
N LEU A 262 -1.77 8.44 5.54
CA LEU A 262 -2.82 9.14 4.80
C LEU A 262 -3.74 9.93 5.75
N ALA A 263 -4.16 9.31 6.85
CA ALA A 263 -4.99 9.98 7.87
C ALA A 263 -4.29 11.20 8.50
N ALA A 264 -2.96 11.20 8.54
CA ALA A 264 -2.15 12.31 9.06
C ALA A 264 -1.94 13.46 8.06
N LEU A 265 -2.37 13.29 6.81
CA LEU A 265 -2.40 14.34 5.77
C LEU A 265 -3.73 15.10 5.72
N LEU A 266 -4.66 14.79 6.61
CA LEU A 266 -6.03 15.30 6.57
C LEU A 266 -6.50 15.66 7.98
N PRO A 267 -7.47 16.57 8.12
CA PRO A 267 -8.08 16.89 9.41
C PRO A 267 -8.65 15.64 10.11
N ARG A 268 -8.53 15.58 11.43
CA ARG A 268 -9.11 14.50 12.24
C ARG A 268 -10.61 14.71 12.44
N ASP A 269 -11.33 14.78 11.32
CA ASP A 269 -12.77 14.99 11.26
C ASP A 269 -13.46 13.80 10.59
N GLN A 270 -14.55 13.29 11.19
CA GLN A 270 -15.27 12.10 10.72
C GLN A 270 -15.93 12.34 9.36
N THR A 271 -16.40 13.55 9.09
CA THR A 271 -17.06 13.91 7.83
C THR A 271 -16.02 13.94 6.71
N VAL A 272 -14.91 14.65 6.93
CA VAL A 272 -13.79 14.73 5.98
C VAL A 272 -13.25 13.33 5.68
N ALA A 273 -12.98 12.53 6.71
CA ALA A 273 -12.47 11.17 6.53
C ALA A 273 -13.45 10.26 5.74
N THR A 274 -14.77 10.41 5.97
CA THR A 274 -15.79 9.66 5.24
C THR A 274 -15.82 10.05 3.76
N GLU A 275 -15.81 11.34 3.47
CA GLU A 275 -15.86 11.86 2.11
C GLU A 275 -14.59 11.52 1.33
N GLU A 276 -13.40 11.69 1.95
CA GLU A 276 -12.12 11.37 1.33
C GLU A 276 -11.94 9.86 1.11
N ALA A 277 -12.35 9.01 2.06
CA ALA A 277 -12.33 7.56 1.87
C ALA A 277 -13.21 7.12 0.69
N LYS A 278 -14.39 7.76 0.52
CA LYS A 278 -15.26 7.53 -0.63
C LYS A 278 -14.63 8.05 -1.93
N ARG A 279 -14.08 9.27 -1.91
CA ARG A 279 -13.45 9.90 -3.07
C ARG A 279 -12.24 9.11 -3.57
N LEU A 280 -11.42 8.59 -2.66
CA LEU A 280 -10.27 7.73 -2.95
C LEU A 280 -10.67 6.27 -3.22
N ARG A 281 -11.94 5.93 -3.12
CA ARG A 281 -12.46 4.55 -3.27
C ARG A 281 -11.72 3.53 -2.43
N LEU A 282 -11.45 3.88 -1.17
CA LEU A 282 -10.89 2.94 -0.22
C LEU A 282 -11.86 1.78 0.02
N SER A 283 -11.32 0.60 0.33
CA SER A 283 -12.17 -0.53 0.75
C SER A 283 -12.94 -0.21 2.03
N ASN A 284 -14.07 -0.90 2.26
CA ASN A 284 -14.83 -0.73 3.49
C ASN A 284 -13.96 -0.95 4.74
N HIS A 285 -13.08 -1.96 4.70
CA HIS A 285 -12.14 -2.22 5.79
C HIS A 285 -11.19 -1.04 6.05
N GLN A 286 -10.61 -0.44 5.00
CA GLN A 286 -9.72 0.72 5.13
C GLN A 286 -10.48 1.94 5.65
N ARG A 287 -11.67 2.22 5.12
CA ARG A 287 -12.52 3.32 5.58
C ARG A 287 -12.88 3.16 7.05
N ASP A 288 -13.41 2.01 7.44
CA ASP A 288 -13.86 1.79 8.81
C ASP A 288 -12.70 1.83 9.81
N ARG A 289 -11.52 1.32 9.42
CA ARG A 289 -10.29 1.43 10.20
C ARG A 289 -9.83 2.88 10.34
N TRP A 290 -9.87 3.68 9.27
CA TRP A 290 -9.52 5.10 9.33
C TRP A 290 -10.46 5.86 10.26
N LEU A 291 -11.78 5.70 10.08
CA LEU A 291 -12.77 6.33 10.95
C LEU A 291 -12.61 5.94 12.43
N ALA A 292 -12.25 4.70 12.69
CA ALA A 292 -11.93 4.26 14.04
C ALA A 292 -10.64 4.89 14.58
N ALA A 293 -9.61 5.07 13.75
CA ALA A 293 -8.30 5.59 14.14
C ALA A 293 -8.34 7.06 14.59
N ILE A 294 -9.20 7.88 13.98
CA ILE A 294 -9.29 9.32 14.27
C ILE A 294 -10.13 9.65 15.51
N ILE A 295 -10.77 8.65 16.14
CA ILE A 295 -11.49 8.87 17.41
C ILE A 295 -10.49 9.22 18.52
N PRO A 296 -10.65 10.34 19.23
CA PRO A 296 -9.72 10.72 20.28
C PRO A 296 -9.60 9.69 21.40
N LEU A 297 -8.41 9.60 21.99
CA LEU A 297 -8.18 8.88 23.25
C LEU A 297 -8.44 9.81 24.45
N PRO A 298 -8.72 9.24 25.64
CA PRO A 298 -8.78 10.01 26.88
C PRO A 298 -7.49 10.82 27.12
N SER A 299 -7.62 12.03 27.69
CA SER A 299 -6.48 12.92 27.95
C SER A 299 -5.57 12.43 29.08
N ASP A 300 -6.11 11.61 29.97
CA ASP A 300 -5.44 10.99 31.12
C ASP A 300 -5.09 9.53 30.89
N LEU A 301 -4.79 9.16 29.65
CA LEU A 301 -4.59 7.79 29.21
C LEU A 301 -3.54 7.04 30.03
N ASN A 302 -3.99 6.01 30.73
CA ASN A 302 -3.18 5.06 31.48
C ASN A 302 -3.52 3.61 31.07
N ALA A 303 -2.89 2.63 31.72
CA ALA A 303 -3.08 1.22 31.37
C ALA A 303 -4.54 0.75 31.51
N LYS A 304 -5.29 1.26 32.48
CA LYS A 304 -6.70 0.91 32.68
C LYS A 304 -7.58 1.46 31.56
N GLN A 305 -7.44 2.75 31.23
CA GLN A 305 -8.17 3.38 30.13
C GLN A 305 -7.79 2.77 28.78
N ALA A 306 -6.53 2.39 28.61
CA ALA A 306 -6.10 1.65 27.43
C ALA A 306 -6.82 0.29 27.29
N ARG A 307 -6.92 -0.49 28.39
CA ARG A 307 -7.67 -1.73 28.41
C ARG A 307 -9.16 -1.53 28.12
N GLU A 308 -9.75 -0.47 28.63
CA GLU A 308 -11.14 -0.10 28.31
C GLU A 308 -11.34 0.13 26.81
N VAL A 309 -10.48 0.94 26.19
CA VAL A 309 -10.54 1.20 24.73
C VAL A 309 -10.32 -0.08 23.94
N ILE A 310 -9.36 -0.91 24.35
CA ILE A 310 -9.08 -2.20 23.68
C ILE A 310 -10.28 -3.13 23.78
N TRP A 311 -10.92 -3.20 24.93
CA TRP A 311 -12.11 -4.05 25.13
C TRP A 311 -13.30 -3.60 24.28
N GLN A 312 -13.49 -2.29 24.13
CA GLN A 312 -14.59 -1.69 23.36
C GLN A 312 -14.35 -1.70 21.84
N ALA A 313 -13.12 -1.41 21.40
CA ALA A 313 -12.81 -1.13 20.00
C ALA A 313 -11.79 -2.10 19.38
N GLY A 314 -11.14 -2.93 20.18
CA GLY A 314 -10.09 -3.83 19.75
C GLY A 314 -8.69 -3.24 19.81
N ALA A 315 -7.68 -4.11 19.88
CA ALA A 315 -6.27 -3.74 20.01
C ALA A 315 -5.76 -2.91 18.80
N GLN A 316 -6.22 -3.23 17.58
CA GLN A 316 -5.83 -2.48 16.38
C GLN A 316 -6.32 -1.04 16.42
N ALA A 317 -7.58 -0.82 16.77
CA ALA A 317 -8.14 0.54 16.87
C ALA A 317 -7.45 1.36 17.97
N PHE A 318 -7.11 0.72 19.10
CA PHE A 318 -6.32 1.37 20.14
C PHE A 318 -4.92 1.75 19.64
N ALA A 319 -4.22 0.83 18.97
CA ALA A 319 -2.88 1.09 18.41
C ALA A 319 -2.91 2.27 17.43
N ASP A 320 -3.86 2.26 16.48
CA ASP A 320 -4.00 3.31 15.47
C ASP A 320 -4.30 4.68 16.12
N ARG A 321 -5.23 4.74 17.07
CA ARG A 321 -5.55 5.98 17.84
C ARG A 321 -4.35 6.48 18.62
N SER A 322 -3.59 5.58 19.23
CA SER A 322 -2.42 5.94 20.06
C SER A 322 -1.28 6.51 19.22
N ILE A 323 -1.08 6.03 17.96
CA ILE A 323 -0.09 6.58 17.02
C ILE A 323 -0.45 8.03 16.66
N LEU A 324 -1.72 8.28 16.32
CA LEU A 324 -2.18 9.63 15.98
C LEU A 324 -2.17 10.57 17.20
N ALA A 325 -2.44 10.06 18.40
CA ALA A 325 -2.38 10.84 19.64
C ALA A 325 -0.94 11.20 20.02
N GLU A 326 -0.02 10.23 19.94
CA GLU A 326 1.42 10.42 20.17
C GLU A 326 2.01 11.45 19.22
N ALA A 327 1.67 11.39 17.94
CA ALA A 327 2.13 12.33 16.94
C ALA A 327 1.73 13.79 17.25
N GLY A 328 0.54 14.00 17.81
CA GLY A 328 0.05 15.33 18.20
C GLY A 328 0.52 15.78 19.58
N SER A 329 0.78 14.87 20.50
CA SER A 329 1.08 15.19 21.90
C SER A 329 1.85 14.05 22.60
N PRO A 330 3.12 13.83 22.24
CA PRO A 330 3.89 12.68 22.72
C PRO A 330 4.10 12.62 24.24
N GLN A 331 3.99 13.75 24.90
CA GLN A 331 4.22 13.88 26.35
C GLN A 331 3.00 13.50 27.22
N LEU A 332 1.80 13.33 26.63
CA LEU A 332 0.58 13.13 27.40
C LEU A 332 0.44 11.72 27.98
N ALA A 333 1.05 10.71 27.36
CA ALA A 333 0.97 9.34 27.85
C ALA A 333 2.17 8.50 27.38
N PRO A 334 2.46 7.36 28.03
CA PRO A 334 3.50 6.43 27.61
C PRO A 334 3.00 5.53 26.45
N TYR A 335 2.66 6.14 25.30
CA TYR A 335 1.97 5.49 24.19
C TYR A 335 2.65 4.21 23.70
N ALA A 336 3.99 4.20 23.57
CA ALA A 336 4.73 3.02 23.12
C ALA A 336 4.53 1.83 24.07
N ALA A 337 4.68 2.05 25.40
CA ALA A 337 4.47 1.01 26.40
C ALA A 337 3.01 0.53 26.44
N LEU A 338 2.04 1.42 26.23
CA LEU A 338 0.63 1.05 26.16
C LEU A 338 0.31 0.23 24.91
N ARG A 339 0.97 0.49 23.77
CA ARG A 339 0.84 -0.35 22.55
C ARG A 339 1.46 -1.74 22.75
N GLU A 340 2.58 -1.83 23.46
CA GLU A 340 3.17 -3.15 23.82
C GLU A 340 2.21 -3.94 24.70
N MET A 341 1.68 -3.32 25.76
CA MET A 341 0.64 -3.94 26.59
C MET A 341 -0.57 -4.41 25.75
N ALA A 342 -1.01 -3.62 24.78
CA ALA A 342 -2.15 -3.93 23.94
C ALA A 342 -1.94 -5.14 23.03
N ARG A 343 -0.70 -5.50 22.70
CA ARG A 343 -0.38 -6.72 21.93
C ARG A 343 -0.57 -7.99 22.77
N ASP A 344 -0.25 -7.90 24.05
CA ASP A 344 -0.21 -9.07 24.94
C ASP A 344 -1.51 -9.24 25.73
N TRP A 345 -2.25 -8.16 25.97
CA TRP A 345 -3.47 -8.21 26.76
C TRP A 345 -4.65 -8.76 25.96
N VAL A 346 -5.17 -9.89 26.42
CA VAL A 346 -6.36 -10.54 25.85
C VAL A 346 -7.61 -10.03 26.58
N PRO A 347 -8.53 -9.32 25.91
CA PRO A 347 -9.75 -8.83 26.51
C PRO A 347 -10.59 -9.98 27.08
N PRO A 348 -10.97 -9.96 28.37
CA PRO A 348 -11.82 -11.00 28.93
C PRO A 348 -13.22 -10.91 28.33
N PRO A 349 -13.90 -12.06 28.12
CA PRO A 349 -15.29 -12.07 27.71
C PRO A 349 -16.19 -11.50 28.82
N MET A 350 -17.34 -10.95 28.42
CA MET A 350 -18.35 -10.50 29.37
C MET A 350 -18.75 -11.64 30.29
N PRO A 351 -18.58 -11.53 31.64
CA PRO A 351 -18.76 -12.67 32.56
C PRO A 351 -20.21 -12.97 32.87
N VAL A 352 -21.13 -12.10 32.50
CA VAL A 352 -22.58 -12.28 32.71
C VAL A 352 -23.35 -11.98 31.41
N GLY A 353 -24.49 -12.65 31.22
CA GLY A 353 -25.32 -12.50 30.05
C GLY A 353 -26.82 -12.58 30.37
N GLY A 354 -27.64 -12.67 29.31
CA GLY A 354 -29.10 -12.73 29.46
C GLY A 354 -29.60 -13.96 30.24
N ARG A 355 -28.85 -15.07 30.26
CA ARG A 355 -29.20 -16.28 31.03
C ARG A 355 -29.12 -16.00 32.53
N ASP A 356 -28.08 -15.38 33.01
CA ASP A 356 -27.89 -15.06 34.43
C ASP A 356 -29.03 -14.16 34.95
N LEU A 357 -29.54 -13.26 34.09
CA LEU A 357 -30.70 -12.43 34.41
C LEU A 357 -32.01 -13.22 34.41
N ALA A 358 -32.17 -14.15 33.50
CA ALA A 358 -33.35 -15.03 33.45
C ALA A 358 -33.42 -15.94 34.69
N ASP A 359 -32.30 -16.46 35.17
CA ASP A 359 -32.19 -17.28 36.40
C ASP A 359 -32.57 -16.45 37.65
N LEU A 360 -32.40 -15.11 37.59
CA LEU A 360 -32.87 -14.18 38.60
C LEU A 360 -34.29 -13.65 38.39
N GLY A 361 -35.06 -14.27 37.48
CA GLY A 361 -36.47 -13.97 37.23
C GLY A 361 -36.71 -12.74 36.36
N ILE A 362 -35.66 -12.12 35.76
CA ILE A 362 -35.79 -10.97 34.89
C ILE A 362 -36.11 -11.44 33.46
N LYS A 363 -37.27 -11.09 32.98
CA LYS A 363 -37.72 -11.44 31.63
C LYS A 363 -36.91 -10.69 30.57
N ALA A 364 -36.67 -11.37 29.45
CA ALA A 364 -36.01 -10.77 28.30
C ALA A 364 -36.77 -9.55 27.78
N GLY A 365 -36.06 -8.42 27.60
CA GLY A 365 -36.65 -7.14 27.17
C GLY A 365 -35.66 -5.98 27.27
N PRO A 366 -36.09 -4.74 27.01
CA PRO A 366 -35.23 -3.56 27.07
C PRO A 366 -34.49 -3.39 28.40
N MET A 367 -35.12 -3.76 29.51
CA MET A 367 -34.54 -3.72 30.85
C MET A 367 -33.30 -4.63 31.00
N THR A 368 -33.34 -5.83 30.38
CA THR A 368 -32.16 -6.74 30.33
C THR A 368 -30.95 -6.02 29.76
N GLY A 369 -31.12 -5.30 28.64
CA GLY A 369 -30.05 -4.55 27.98
C GLY A 369 -29.51 -3.42 28.87
N GLN A 370 -30.38 -2.72 29.61
CA GLN A 370 -30.00 -1.65 30.53
C GLN A 370 -29.20 -2.20 31.72
N ILE A 371 -29.60 -3.31 32.30
CA ILE A 371 -28.92 -3.97 33.42
C ILE A 371 -27.53 -4.45 32.97
N LEU A 372 -27.45 -5.11 31.81
CA LEU A 372 -26.15 -5.56 31.28
C LEU A 372 -25.21 -4.43 30.98
N LYS A 373 -25.71 -3.29 30.47
CA LYS A 373 -24.91 -2.08 30.28
C LYS A 373 -24.41 -1.47 31.59
N ALA A 374 -25.26 -1.42 32.63
CA ALA A 374 -24.86 -0.93 33.95
C ALA A 374 -23.80 -1.86 34.60
N PHE A 375 -24.00 -3.18 34.50
CA PHE A 375 -23.00 -4.16 34.92
C PHE A 375 -21.68 -3.95 34.18
N GLN A 376 -21.70 -3.89 32.85
CA GLN A 376 -20.54 -3.69 31.99
C GLN A 376 -19.77 -2.44 32.39
N ALA A 377 -20.47 -1.30 32.55
CA ALA A 377 -19.83 -0.03 32.92
C ALA A 377 -19.10 -0.15 34.26
N SER A 378 -19.73 -0.74 35.27
CA SER A 378 -19.12 -0.97 36.57
C SER A 378 -17.95 -1.97 36.54
N TRP A 379 -18.05 -3.03 35.75
CA TRP A 379 -17.01 -4.05 35.61
C TRP A 379 -15.77 -3.49 34.91
N ILE A 380 -15.94 -2.72 33.86
CA ILE A 380 -14.86 -2.01 33.19
C ILE A 380 -14.24 -0.96 34.14
N ALA A 381 -15.08 -0.19 34.85
CA ALA A 381 -14.62 0.83 35.79
C ALA A 381 -13.76 0.25 36.93
N ASP A 382 -13.88 -1.03 37.26
CA ASP A 382 -13.04 -1.71 38.24
C ASP A 382 -11.91 -2.53 37.61
N ASP A 383 -11.60 -2.29 36.33
CA ASP A 383 -10.52 -2.91 35.59
C ASP A 383 -10.66 -4.42 35.40
N PHE A 384 -11.85 -4.86 35.01
CA PHE A 384 -12.16 -6.24 34.61
C PHE A 384 -11.90 -7.29 35.71
N PRO A 385 -12.38 -7.12 36.94
CA PRO A 385 -12.13 -8.08 38.00
C PRO A 385 -12.66 -9.48 37.63
N ALA A 386 -11.90 -10.52 37.99
CA ALA A 386 -12.25 -11.92 37.73
C ALA A 386 -13.34 -12.49 38.65
N HIS A 387 -13.70 -11.76 39.72
CA HIS A 387 -14.62 -12.20 40.76
C HIS A 387 -15.63 -11.12 41.14
N GLY A 388 -16.62 -11.48 41.98
CA GLY A 388 -17.62 -10.50 42.47
C GLY A 388 -18.76 -10.20 41.49
N HIS A 389 -18.95 -11.05 40.48
CA HIS A 389 -19.92 -10.79 39.41
C HIS A 389 -21.38 -10.82 39.90
N HIS A 390 -21.73 -11.70 40.82
CA HIS A 390 -23.08 -11.77 41.39
C HIS A 390 -23.47 -10.51 42.16
N GLU A 391 -22.57 -10.00 43.00
CA GLU A 391 -22.84 -8.77 43.75
C GLU A 391 -22.96 -7.58 42.85
N ARG A 392 -22.08 -7.45 41.85
CA ARG A 392 -22.13 -6.41 40.82
C ARG A 392 -23.42 -6.48 39.99
N LEU A 393 -23.86 -7.69 39.61
CA LEU A 393 -25.12 -7.88 38.89
C LEU A 393 -26.32 -7.48 39.77
N ALA A 394 -26.34 -7.89 41.02
CA ALA A 394 -27.39 -7.50 41.96
C ALA A 394 -27.45 -5.97 42.16
N GLN A 395 -26.28 -5.28 42.16
CA GLN A 395 -26.23 -3.84 42.23
C GLN A 395 -26.79 -3.17 40.97
N ALA A 396 -26.41 -3.66 39.78
CA ALA A 396 -26.93 -3.17 38.50
C ALA A 396 -28.46 -3.34 38.40
N ILE A 397 -28.98 -4.47 38.90
CA ILE A 397 -30.43 -4.70 38.97
C ILE A 397 -31.09 -3.66 39.87
N ARG A 398 -30.58 -3.42 41.08
CA ARG A 398 -31.13 -2.41 42.01
C ARG A 398 -31.13 -1.00 41.46
N GLN A 399 -30.17 -0.67 40.59
CA GLN A 399 -30.10 0.65 39.95
C GLN A 399 -31.17 0.84 38.85
N ILE A 400 -31.53 -0.22 38.15
CA ILE A 400 -32.39 -0.14 36.95
C ILE A 400 -33.84 -0.57 37.25
N VAL A 401 -34.02 -1.54 38.16
CA VAL A 401 -35.36 -2.01 38.56
C VAL A 401 -35.82 -1.16 39.76
N PRO A 402 -36.88 -0.32 39.63
CA PRO A 402 -37.42 0.39 40.76
C PRO A 402 -37.80 -0.59 41.86
N ALA A 403 -37.49 -0.27 43.10
CA ALA A 403 -37.99 -0.99 44.25
C ALA A 403 -39.51 -0.95 44.17
N GLY A 404 -40.13 -2.11 43.80
CA GLY A 404 -41.58 -2.20 43.74
C GLY A 404 -42.15 -1.86 45.14
N ASN A 405 -43.07 -0.90 45.20
CA ASN A 405 -43.91 -0.73 46.38
C ASN A 405 -44.61 -2.06 46.58
N GLY A 406 -44.15 -2.81 47.59
CA GLY A 406 -44.82 -4.03 48.07
C GLY A 406 -46.18 -3.73 48.71
#